data_71370d00a6ae93a9afe41620e965f910
#
_entry.id   71370d00a6ae93a9afe41620e965f910
#
_cell.length_a   1.000
_cell.length_b   1.000
_cell.length_c   1.000
_cell.angle_alpha   90.00
_cell.angle_beta   90.00
_cell.angle_gamma   90.00
#
_symmetry.space_group_name_H-M   'P 1'
#
loop_
_entity.id
_entity.type
_entity.pdbx_description
1 polymer ?
#
loop_
_entity_poly.entity_id
_entity_poly.type
_entity_poly.pdbx_seq_one_letter_code
_entity_poly.pdbx_strand_id
1 'polypeptide(L)'
;FRFDLVGLLDTETMNEVIEEVHKDQPDVIFYGEGWSMQTSLTKEGYSMTTQTNSTEVPEMAFFSDTLRDLLKGNTFSTTEKGFVCGANGKEKTLQKCFMGLSPEWCTTPSQSVNYASCHDNLSLMDRITRSTPEASAEERIRMNNLAAAVYMTAEGVPFMQAGEEFLRSKVKAEGGFDENSY
;
A
#
# COMPACT_ATOMS: atom_id res chain seq x y z
N PHE A 1 -13.94 6.84 -2.06
CA PHE A 1 -13.96 6.71 -0.60
C PHE A 1 -12.83 5.81 -0.13
N ARG A 2 -12.12 6.22 0.93
CA ARG A 2 -11.09 5.41 1.60
C ARG A 2 -11.64 4.87 2.90
N PHE A 3 -11.51 3.55 3.11
CA PHE A 3 -11.89 2.87 4.34
C PHE A 3 -10.65 2.43 5.11
N ASP A 4 -10.53 2.95 6.31
CA ASP A 4 -9.55 2.47 7.28
C ASP A 4 -9.97 1.08 7.77
N LEU A 5 -9.04 0.13 7.81
CA LEU A 5 -9.29 -1.23 8.28
C LEU A 5 -10.57 -1.87 7.71
N VAL A 6 -10.82 -1.74 6.40
CA VAL A 6 -12.01 -2.31 5.74
C VAL A 6 -12.12 -3.83 5.94
N GLY A 7 -11.02 -4.50 6.21
CA GLY A 7 -10.99 -5.91 6.58
C GLY A 7 -11.78 -6.27 7.86
N LEU A 8 -12.29 -5.28 8.60
CA LEU A 8 -13.22 -5.48 9.72
C LEU A 8 -14.70 -5.53 9.31
N LEU A 9 -15.03 -5.17 8.07
CA LEU A 9 -16.37 -5.22 7.50
C LEU A 9 -16.55 -6.48 6.67
N ASP A 10 -17.76 -7.03 6.65
CA ASP A 10 -18.08 -8.16 5.80
C ASP A 10 -18.29 -7.74 4.34
N THR A 11 -18.16 -8.71 3.42
CA THR A 11 -18.24 -8.47 1.97
C THR A 11 -19.65 -8.07 1.53
N GLU A 12 -20.69 -8.59 2.17
CA GLU A 12 -22.08 -8.30 1.84
C GLU A 12 -22.40 -6.82 2.12
N THR A 13 -22.09 -6.35 3.32
CA THR A 13 -22.25 -4.94 3.72
C THR A 13 -21.48 -4.00 2.77
N MET A 14 -20.23 -4.36 2.41
CA MET A 14 -19.46 -3.50 1.49
C MET A 14 -20.04 -3.45 0.09
N ASN A 15 -20.52 -4.57 -0.45
CA ASN A 15 -21.16 -4.58 -1.75
C ASN A 15 -22.46 -3.74 -1.73
N GLU A 16 -23.28 -3.82 -0.70
CA GLU A 16 -24.47 -2.98 -0.55
C GLU A 16 -24.12 -1.48 -0.53
N VAL A 17 -23.08 -1.09 0.21
CA VAL A 17 -22.60 0.31 0.26
C VAL A 17 -22.15 0.79 -1.12
N ILE A 18 -21.37 -0.02 -1.83
CA ILE A 18 -20.86 0.30 -3.17
C ILE A 18 -22.04 0.43 -4.16
N GLU A 19 -22.92 -0.54 -4.20
CA GLU A 19 -24.09 -0.54 -5.08
C GLU A 19 -24.98 0.67 -4.83
N GLU A 20 -25.22 1.04 -3.55
CA GLU A 20 -26.08 2.19 -3.23
C GLU A 20 -25.46 3.51 -3.71
N VAL A 21 -24.15 3.71 -3.50
CA VAL A 21 -23.46 4.93 -3.95
C VAL A 21 -23.39 5.00 -5.48
N HIS A 22 -23.13 3.87 -6.13
CA HIS A 22 -22.99 3.84 -7.60
C HIS A 22 -24.30 4.10 -8.34
N LYS A 23 -25.49 4.02 -7.70
CA LYS A 23 -26.76 4.45 -8.30
C LYS A 23 -26.74 5.93 -8.71
N ASP A 24 -26.13 6.77 -7.89
CA ASP A 24 -26.08 8.21 -8.11
C ASP A 24 -24.69 8.69 -8.60
N GLN A 25 -23.62 7.98 -8.25
CA GLN A 25 -22.23 8.35 -8.51
C GLN A 25 -21.41 7.14 -9.00
N PRO A 26 -21.60 6.68 -10.23
CA PRO A 26 -21.01 5.44 -10.73
C PRO A 26 -19.48 5.47 -10.88
N ASP A 27 -18.88 6.66 -10.90
CA ASP A 27 -17.43 6.85 -11.08
C ASP A 27 -16.66 6.92 -9.75
N VAL A 28 -17.34 6.76 -8.61
CA VAL A 28 -16.67 6.80 -7.29
C VAL A 28 -15.84 5.56 -7.07
N ILE A 29 -14.56 5.77 -6.74
CA ILE A 29 -13.63 4.69 -6.39
C ILE A 29 -13.74 4.38 -4.90
N PHE A 30 -13.89 3.10 -4.58
CA PHE A 30 -13.84 2.56 -3.23
C PHE A 30 -12.50 1.85 -3.01
N TYR A 31 -11.78 2.20 -1.94
CA TYR A 31 -10.52 1.55 -1.61
C TYR A 31 -10.25 1.55 -0.11
N GLY A 32 -9.41 0.65 0.35
CA GLY A 32 -9.09 0.59 1.77
C GLY A 32 -8.05 -0.45 2.15
N GLU A 33 -7.92 -0.63 3.45
CA GLU A 33 -6.98 -1.56 4.07
C GLU A 33 -7.64 -2.92 4.28
N GLY A 34 -7.44 -3.82 3.33
CA GLY A 34 -8.01 -5.17 3.33
C GLY A 34 -7.14 -6.19 4.06
N TRP A 35 -6.64 -5.85 5.24
CA TRP A 35 -5.83 -6.78 6.05
C TRP A 35 -6.69 -7.87 6.67
N SER A 36 -6.20 -9.11 6.66
CA SER A 36 -6.87 -10.23 7.32
C SER A 36 -6.74 -10.13 8.83
N MET A 37 -7.87 -9.92 9.51
CA MET A 37 -7.94 -9.78 10.95
C MET A 37 -8.97 -10.72 11.55
N GLN A 38 -8.73 -11.18 12.79
CA GLN A 38 -9.69 -12.00 13.52
C GLN A 38 -10.69 -11.11 14.25
N THR A 39 -11.97 -11.30 13.96
CA THR A 39 -13.11 -10.57 14.56
C THR A 39 -14.17 -11.53 15.08
N SER A 40 -15.24 -11.01 15.72
CA SER A 40 -16.42 -11.82 16.04
C SER A 40 -17.09 -12.33 14.76
N LEU A 41 -17.18 -11.49 13.71
CA LEU A 41 -17.81 -11.85 12.44
C LEU A 41 -17.08 -13.01 11.74
N THR A 42 -15.73 -13.00 11.75
CA THR A 42 -14.96 -14.15 11.21
C THR A 42 -15.25 -15.46 11.96
N LYS A 43 -15.46 -15.39 13.26
CA LYS A 43 -15.83 -16.58 14.07
C LYS A 43 -17.25 -17.06 13.80
N GLU A 44 -18.13 -16.17 13.38
CA GLU A 44 -19.50 -16.47 12.97
C GLU A 44 -19.61 -16.94 11.52
N GLY A 45 -18.47 -16.93 10.77
CA GLY A 45 -18.38 -17.45 9.40
C GLY A 45 -18.65 -16.43 8.31
N TYR A 46 -18.67 -15.13 8.62
CA TYR A 46 -18.79 -14.09 7.60
C TYR A 46 -17.51 -13.97 6.76
N SER A 47 -17.67 -13.77 5.45
CA SER A 47 -16.60 -13.34 4.57
C SER A 47 -16.27 -11.87 4.82
N MET A 48 -15.01 -11.58 5.13
CA MET A 48 -14.56 -10.21 5.42
C MET A 48 -14.00 -9.53 4.17
N THR A 49 -14.11 -8.20 4.09
CA THR A 49 -13.63 -7.39 2.97
C THR A 49 -12.10 -7.28 3.01
N THR A 50 -11.42 -8.37 2.65
CA THR A 50 -9.98 -8.50 2.70
C THR A 50 -9.39 -8.74 1.32
N GLN A 51 -8.07 -8.55 1.18
CA GLN A 51 -7.35 -8.90 -0.04
C GLN A 51 -7.63 -10.34 -0.49
N THR A 52 -7.66 -11.30 0.44
CA THR A 52 -7.90 -12.72 0.13
C THR A 52 -9.31 -13.00 -0.40
N ASN A 53 -10.27 -12.15 -0.10
CA ASN A 53 -11.66 -12.22 -0.55
C ASN A 53 -11.98 -11.18 -1.64
N SER A 54 -10.95 -10.65 -2.32
CA SER A 54 -11.10 -9.59 -3.33
C SER A 54 -12.09 -9.92 -4.45
N THR A 55 -12.23 -11.20 -4.79
CA THR A 55 -13.18 -11.68 -5.82
C THR A 55 -14.65 -11.56 -5.38
N GLU A 56 -14.92 -11.47 -4.08
CA GLU A 56 -16.26 -11.28 -3.52
C GLU A 56 -16.68 -9.80 -3.47
N VAL A 57 -15.71 -8.88 -3.60
CA VAL A 57 -15.93 -7.42 -3.64
C VAL A 57 -15.20 -6.80 -4.85
N PRO A 58 -15.65 -7.09 -6.07
CA PRO A 58 -14.89 -6.79 -7.30
C PRO A 58 -14.66 -5.31 -7.55
N GLU A 59 -15.47 -4.42 -6.98
CA GLU A 59 -15.36 -2.97 -7.13
C GLU A 59 -14.61 -2.30 -5.97
N MET A 60 -14.07 -3.08 -5.02
CA MET A 60 -13.21 -2.60 -3.94
C MET A 60 -11.73 -2.77 -4.28
N ALA A 61 -10.97 -1.68 -4.18
CA ALA A 61 -9.52 -1.72 -4.32
C ALA A 61 -8.82 -1.79 -2.95
N PHE A 62 -7.68 -2.46 -2.90
CA PHE A 62 -6.92 -2.66 -1.66
C PHE A 62 -5.49 -2.15 -1.78
N PHE A 63 -4.97 -1.57 -0.71
CA PHE A 63 -3.57 -1.20 -0.60
C PHE A 63 -2.66 -2.41 -0.82
N SER A 64 -1.77 -2.33 -1.81
CA SER A 64 -0.85 -3.42 -2.17
C SER A 64 0.38 -3.41 -1.26
N ASP A 65 0.35 -4.16 -0.16
CA ASP A 65 1.51 -4.38 0.70
C ASP A 65 2.63 -5.13 -0.02
N THR A 66 2.29 -5.98 -0.98
CA THR A 66 3.27 -6.66 -1.83
C THR A 66 4.14 -5.65 -2.60
N LEU A 67 3.52 -4.65 -3.28
CA LEU A 67 4.27 -3.61 -3.98
C LEU A 67 5.02 -2.70 -3.01
N ARG A 68 4.35 -2.28 -1.92
CA ARG A 68 4.96 -1.44 -0.88
C ARG A 68 6.26 -2.04 -0.35
N ASP A 69 6.23 -3.29 0.09
CA ASP A 69 7.37 -3.96 0.70
C ASP A 69 8.42 -4.37 -0.34
N LEU A 70 7.99 -4.65 -1.56
CA LEU A 70 8.90 -4.86 -2.68
C LEU A 70 9.77 -3.62 -2.94
N LEU A 71 9.15 -2.43 -2.95
CA LEU A 71 9.85 -1.18 -3.26
C LEU A 71 10.82 -0.77 -2.15
N LYS A 72 10.37 -0.71 -0.91
CA LYS A 72 11.14 -0.14 0.22
C LYS A 72 11.72 -1.15 1.21
N GLY A 73 11.43 -2.44 1.06
CA GLY A 73 11.69 -3.48 2.06
C GLY A 73 10.53 -3.63 3.03
N ASN A 74 10.46 -4.78 3.72
CA ASN A 74 9.38 -5.10 4.64
C ASN A 74 9.14 -3.95 5.62
N THR A 75 7.90 -3.50 5.71
CA THR A 75 7.51 -2.32 6.48
C THR A 75 7.78 -2.46 7.98
N PHE A 76 7.75 -3.69 8.49
CA PHE A 76 8.03 -4.01 9.90
C PHE A 76 9.52 -4.28 10.19
N SER A 77 10.38 -4.32 9.16
CA SER A 77 11.82 -4.40 9.31
C SER A 77 12.44 -3.01 9.33
N THR A 78 13.42 -2.77 10.17
CA THR A 78 14.12 -1.48 10.23
C THR A 78 15.28 -1.35 9.24
N THR A 79 15.77 -2.46 8.70
CA THR A 79 17.02 -2.52 7.91
C THR A 79 16.90 -3.25 6.57
N GLU A 80 15.83 -4.01 6.35
CA GLU A 80 15.65 -4.72 5.08
C GLU A 80 15.60 -3.75 3.91
N LYS A 81 16.39 -4.02 2.88
CA LYS A 81 16.40 -3.24 1.62
C LYS A 81 15.31 -3.74 0.68
N GLY A 82 14.57 -2.81 0.09
CA GLY A 82 13.69 -3.10 -1.04
C GLY A 82 14.40 -2.89 -2.37
N PHE A 83 13.67 -3.06 -3.46
CA PHE A 83 14.16 -2.91 -4.82
C PHE A 83 14.87 -1.57 -5.04
N VAL A 84 14.25 -0.46 -4.64
CA VAL A 84 14.83 0.89 -4.84
C VAL A 84 16.10 1.12 -4.03
N CYS A 85 16.31 0.34 -2.98
CA CYS A 85 17.50 0.36 -2.13
C CYS A 85 18.57 -0.67 -2.56
N GLY A 86 18.42 -1.29 -3.73
CA GLY A 86 19.38 -2.21 -4.32
C GLY A 86 19.22 -3.68 -3.93
N ALA A 87 18.04 -4.10 -3.42
CA ALA A 87 17.76 -5.52 -3.22
C ALA A 87 17.63 -6.25 -4.56
N ASN A 88 18.31 -7.39 -4.70
CA ASN A 88 18.27 -8.24 -5.87
C ASN A 88 17.18 -9.31 -5.78
N GLY A 89 16.81 -9.91 -6.93
CA GLY A 89 15.89 -11.05 -7.00
C GLY A 89 14.42 -10.67 -6.83
N LYS A 90 14.11 -9.38 -6.88
CA LYS A 90 12.74 -8.83 -6.76
C LYS A 90 12.07 -8.58 -8.14
N GLU A 91 12.79 -8.73 -9.24
CA GLU A 91 12.42 -8.28 -10.58
C GLU A 91 11.14 -8.94 -11.11
N LYS A 92 10.99 -10.25 -10.89
CA LYS A 92 9.80 -10.98 -11.35
C LYS A 92 8.52 -10.56 -10.62
N THR A 93 8.63 -10.31 -9.31
CA THR A 93 7.50 -9.82 -8.51
C THR A 93 7.17 -8.38 -8.89
N LEU A 94 8.22 -7.55 -9.09
CA LEU A 94 8.05 -6.18 -9.56
C LEU A 94 7.32 -6.12 -10.90
N GLN A 95 7.69 -6.97 -11.85
CA GLN A 95 7.01 -7.05 -13.15
C GLN A 95 5.51 -7.34 -12.99
N LYS A 96 5.13 -8.27 -12.11
CA LYS A 96 3.71 -8.56 -11.84
C LYS A 96 3.00 -7.36 -11.19
N CYS A 97 3.59 -6.79 -10.15
CA CYS A 97 3.02 -5.63 -9.48
C CYS A 97 2.90 -4.41 -10.41
N PHE A 98 3.87 -4.23 -11.34
CA PHE A 98 3.83 -3.17 -12.34
C PHE A 98 2.66 -3.35 -13.33
N MET A 99 2.22 -4.58 -13.56
CA MET A 99 1.01 -4.92 -14.32
C MET A 99 -0.27 -4.84 -13.47
N GLY A 100 -0.23 -4.26 -12.28
CA GLY A 100 -1.36 -4.16 -11.36
C GLY A 100 -1.80 -5.48 -10.75
N LEU A 101 -0.93 -6.49 -10.73
CA LEU A 101 -1.23 -7.81 -10.23
C LEU A 101 -0.45 -8.09 -8.95
N SER A 102 -1.10 -8.70 -7.97
CA SER A 102 -0.40 -9.27 -6.83
C SER A 102 -0.46 -10.80 -6.92
N PRO A 103 0.69 -11.49 -6.76
CA PRO A 103 0.73 -12.94 -6.89
C PRO A 103 -0.25 -13.70 -5.97
N GLU A 104 -0.62 -13.08 -4.86
CA GLU A 104 -1.34 -13.76 -3.79
C GLU A 104 -2.84 -13.49 -3.80
N TRP A 105 -3.29 -12.32 -4.31
CA TRP A 105 -4.69 -11.93 -4.17
C TRP A 105 -5.25 -11.10 -5.33
N CYS A 106 -4.45 -10.29 -6.00
CA CYS A 106 -4.93 -9.33 -7.00
C CYS A 106 -4.80 -9.89 -8.41
N THR A 107 -5.93 -10.08 -9.09
CA THR A 107 -5.99 -10.58 -10.48
C THR A 107 -6.42 -9.52 -11.48
N THR A 108 -6.88 -8.35 -11.01
CA THR A 108 -7.29 -7.23 -11.86
C THR A 108 -6.64 -5.93 -11.37
N PRO A 109 -6.10 -5.10 -12.28
CA PRO A 109 -5.44 -3.86 -11.88
C PRO A 109 -6.34 -2.89 -11.11
N SER A 110 -7.64 -2.85 -11.42
CA SER A 110 -8.61 -1.98 -10.73
C SER A 110 -8.69 -2.18 -9.23
N GLN A 111 -8.30 -3.36 -8.73
CA GLN A 111 -8.30 -3.67 -7.31
C GLN A 111 -6.97 -3.38 -6.60
N SER A 112 -5.91 -2.98 -7.32
CA SER A 112 -4.61 -2.69 -6.74
C SER A 112 -4.42 -1.20 -6.49
N VAL A 113 -4.31 -0.80 -5.21
CA VAL A 113 -3.84 0.54 -4.83
C VAL A 113 -2.32 0.49 -4.69
N ASN A 114 -1.64 1.12 -5.62
CA ASN A 114 -0.18 1.11 -5.74
C ASN A 114 0.44 2.25 -4.94
N TYR A 115 1.28 1.94 -3.96
CA TYR A 115 1.88 2.93 -3.07
C TYR A 115 3.22 2.47 -2.51
N ALA A 116 3.97 3.40 -1.92
CA ALA A 116 5.21 3.10 -1.20
C ALA A 116 5.13 3.44 0.29
N SER A 117 4.38 4.48 0.66
CA SER A 117 4.11 4.86 2.05
C SER A 117 2.71 5.45 2.22
N CYS A 118 2.21 5.44 3.45
CA CYS A 118 0.96 6.08 3.85
C CYS A 118 1.16 6.73 5.23
N HIS A 119 0.07 7.06 5.93
CA HIS A 119 0.16 7.68 7.26
C HIS A 119 0.79 6.76 8.32
N ASP A 120 0.60 5.44 8.19
CA ASP A 120 1.19 4.46 9.09
C ASP A 120 2.69 4.25 8.86
N ASN A 121 3.41 3.92 9.93
CA ASN A 121 4.82 3.59 9.91
C ASN A 121 5.71 4.75 9.41
N LEU A 122 6.92 4.44 8.98
CA LEU A 122 7.85 5.44 8.44
C LEU A 122 7.41 5.94 7.06
N SER A 123 7.64 7.24 6.81
CA SER A 123 7.59 7.78 5.45
C SER A 123 8.58 7.04 4.53
N LEU A 124 8.39 7.14 3.22
CA LEU A 124 9.29 6.49 2.27
C LEU A 124 10.74 6.95 2.45
N MET A 125 10.98 8.27 2.58
CA MET A 125 12.32 8.83 2.75
C MET A 125 12.99 8.38 4.05
N ASP A 126 12.23 8.31 5.15
CA ASP A 126 12.75 7.83 6.44
C ASP A 126 13.13 6.34 6.37
N ARG A 127 12.30 5.55 5.69
CA ARG A 127 12.56 4.12 5.50
C ARG A 127 13.81 3.89 4.64
N ILE A 128 13.95 4.63 3.54
CA ILE A 128 15.17 4.60 2.70
C ILE A 128 16.37 5.00 3.54
N THR A 129 16.30 6.08 4.30
CA THR A 129 17.40 6.58 5.15
C THR A 129 17.87 5.52 6.14
N ARG A 130 16.95 4.79 6.78
CA ARG A 130 17.29 3.72 7.74
C ARG A 130 17.92 2.48 7.07
N SER A 131 17.45 2.12 5.87
CA SER A 131 17.94 0.93 5.18
C SER A 131 19.22 1.17 4.38
N THR A 132 19.57 2.43 4.12
CA THR A 132 20.77 2.83 3.35
C THR A 132 21.59 3.89 4.09
N PRO A 133 22.11 3.62 5.30
CA PRO A 133 22.87 4.60 6.07
C PRO A 133 24.13 5.07 5.35
N GLU A 134 24.68 4.25 4.47
CA GLU A 134 25.87 4.53 3.66
C GLU A 134 25.60 5.45 2.45
N ALA A 135 24.35 5.57 2.01
CA ALA A 135 24.01 6.32 0.81
C ALA A 135 24.05 7.84 1.06
N SER A 136 24.45 8.59 0.05
CA SER A 136 24.36 10.05 0.04
C SER A 136 22.91 10.54 0.00
N ALA A 137 22.69 11.80 0.35
CA ALA A 137 21.37 12.41 0.24
C ALA A 137 20.83 12.38 -1.21
N GLU A 138 21.69 12.61 -2.19
CA GLU A 138 21.31 12.57 -3.60
C GLU A 138 20.90 11.16 -4.07
N GLU A 139 21.59 10.13 -3.60
CA GLU A 139 21.21 8.74 -3.89
C GLU A 139 19.87 8.39 -3.27
N ARG A 140 19.59 8.82 -2.04
CA ARG A 140 18.29 8.60 -1.38
C ARG A 140 17.16 9.32 -2.08
N ILE A 141 17.40 10.54 -2.60
CA ILE A 141 16.43 11.26 -3.44
C ILE A 141 16.12 10.45 -4.70
N ARG A 142 17.15 9.91 -5.37
CA ARG A 142 16.94 9.04 -6.54
C ARG A 142 16.17 7.77 -6.22
N MET A 143 16.42 7.15 -5.07
CA MET A 143 15.67 5.98 -4.60
C MET A 143 14.18 6.32 -4.35
N ASN A 144 13.91 7.47 -3.71
CA ASN A 144 12.54 7.95 -3.48
C ASN A 144 11.82 8.19 -4.81
N ASN A 145 12.47 8.88 -5.74
CA ASN A 145 11.89 9.17 -7.06
C ASN A 145 11.69 7.90 -7.90
N LEU A 146 12.57 6.90 -7.77
CA LEU A 146 12.39 5.61 -8.42
C LEU A 146 11.16 4.88 -7.90
N ALA A 147 10.93 4.88 -6.58
CA ALA A 147 9.73 4.29 -6.00
C ALA A 147 8.47 4.98 -6.54
N ALA A 148 8.44 6.32 -6.52
CA ALA A 148 7.34 7.10 -7.08
C ALA A 148 7.11 6.81 -8.56
N ALA A 149 8.18 6.76 -9.36
CA ALA A 149 8.09 6.41 -10.78
C ALA A 149 7.44 5.04 -11.00
N VAL A 150 7.78 4.05 -10.18
CA VAL A 150 7.19 2.70 -10.28
C VAL A 150 5.71 2.72 -9.96
N TYR A 151 5.30 3.16 -8.75
CA TYR A 151 3.88 3.03 -8.36
C TYR A 151 2.95 4.00 -9.11
N MET A 152 3.47 5.15 -9.59
CA MET A 152 2.67 6.10 -10.38
C MET A 152 2.46 5.68 -11.84
N THR A 153 3.31 4.80 -12.37
CA THR A 153 3.23 4.34 -13.76
C THR A 153 2.81 2.88 -13.90
N ALA A 154 2.69 2.17 -12.79
CA ALA A 154 2.14 0.82 -12.78
C ALA A 154 0.62 0.84 -13.05
N GLU A 155 0.12 -0.24 -13.65
CA GLU A 155 -1.34 -0.44 -13.80
C GLU A 155 -2.01 -0.54 -12.42
N GLY A 156 -3.19 0.06 -12.28
CA GLY A 156 -3.94 0.11 -11.04
C GLY A 156 -4.23 1.53 -10.56
N VAL A 157 -4.54 1.69 -9.28
CA VAL A 157 -4.87 2.98 -8.66
C VAL A 157 -3.63 3.55 -7.98
N PRO A 158 -2.98 4.58 -8.53
CA PRO A 158 -1.80 5.16 -7.89
C PRO A 158 -2.20 5.94 -6.63
N PHE A 159 -1.43 5.77 -5.57
CA PHE A 159 -1.60 6.49 -4.31
C PHE A 159 -0.26 7.06 -3.85
N MET A 160 -0.20 8.37 -3.66
CA MET A 160 0.94 9.09 -3.10
C MET A 160 0.54 9.74 -1.77
N GLN A 161 1.26 9.45 -0.70
CA GLN A 161 1.08 10.18 0.56
C GLN A 161 1.49 11.64 0.35
N ALA A 162 0.63 12.58 0.77
CA ALA A 162 0.94 14.01 0.69
C ALA A 162 2.26 14.35 1.39
N GLY A 163 3.16 14.98 0.67
CA GLY A 163 4.50 15.32 1.14
C GLY A 163 5.60 14.36 0.70
N GLU A 164 5.27 13.19 0.15
CA GLU A 164 6.28 12.26 -0.38
C GLU A 164 7.07 12.89 -1.54
N GLU A 165 6.42 13.73 -2.35
CA GLU A 165 7.01 14.48 -3.46
C GLU A 165 8.09 15.48 -3.05
N PHE A 166 8.08 15.94 -1.79
CA PHE A 166 9.13 16.78 -1.21
C PHE A 166 9.87 16.12 -0.03
N LEU A 167 9.88 14.77 -0.01
CA LEU A 167 10.68 13.96 0.90
C LEU A 167 10.23 14.06 2.37
N ARG A 168 8.92 14.04 2.60
CA ARG A 168 8.32 14.07 3.94
C ARG A 168 9.04 13.12 4.89
N SER A 169 9.32 13.63 6.10
CA SER A 169 10.00 12.90 7.16
C SER A 169 9.23 13.02 8.48
N LYS A 170 9.28 11.97 9.29
CA LYS A 170 8.73 11.89 10.65
C LYS A 170 9.84 11.98 11.71
N VAL A 171 10.93 12.69 11.40
CA VAL A 171 12.05 12.90 12.35
C VAL A 171 11.58 13.76 13.52
N LYS A 172 11.88 13.32 14.75
CA LYS A 172 11.64 14.07 15.98
C LYS A 172 12.72 15.11 16.22
N ALA A 173 12.37 16.19 16.93
CA ALA A 173 13.33 17.26 17.30
C ALA A 173 14.50 16.73 18.15
N GLU A 174 14.24 15.76 19.02
CA GLU A 174 15.23 15.05 19.85
C GLU A 174 16.01 13.96 19.09
N GLY A 175 15.74 13.78 17.81
CA GLY A 175 16.31 12.71 16.99
C GLY A 175 15.44 11.45 16.94
N GLY A 176 15.76 10.57 15.99
CA GLY A 176 14.93 9.39 15.71
C GLY A 176 13.68 9.71 14.90
N PHE A 177 12.76 8.74 14.78
CA PHE A 177 11.55 8.86 13.96
C PHE A 177 10.30 8.60 14.79
N ASP A 178 9.21 9.28 14.48
CA ASP A 178 7.89 9.00 15.04
C ASP A 178 7.07 8.19 14.03
N GLU A 179 7.12 6.88 14.15
CA GLU A 179 6.44 5.97 13.23
C GLU A 179 4.91 6.09 13.32
N ASN A 180 4.39 6.59 14.44
CA ASN A 180 2.96 6.72 14.71
C ASN A 180 2.41 8.15 14.46
N SER A 181 3.23 9.11 14.02
CA SER A 181 2.72 10.44 13.66
C SER A 181 2.07 10.42 12.28
N TYR A 182 1.00 11.20 12.14
CA TYR A 182 0.26 11.38 10.88
C TYR A 182 0.74 12.61 10.11
#